data_a3abf10254b1f005601c701b3bf1661d
#
_entry.id   a3abf10254b1f005601c701b3bf1661d
#
_cell.length_a   1.000
_cell.length_b   1.000
_cell.length_c   1.000
_cell.angle_alpha   90.00
_cell.angle_beta   90.00
_cell.angle_gamma   90.00
#
_symmetry.space_group_name_H-M   'P 1'
#
loop_
_entity.id
_entity.type
_entity.pdbx_description
1 polymer ?
#
loop_
_entity_poly.entity_id
_entity_poly.type
_entity_poly.pdbx_seq_one_letter_code
_entity_poly.pdbx_strand_id
1 'polypeptide(L)'
;MELRADSNAQARRDANALVSASNALDGRVVTDEREAAALWRIRADGAGLAGVSLEKPAWAGWEDAAVPPERLGAYLRDFDRLLTEYDLHGLPYGHFGEGCVHCRIDYPLDEPDGPARYKQFVTAAAELVASHGGSMSGEHGDGRARSALLPTMYSPEALDLFAGIKHIFDPHNIMNPGVLVDPHPVEENIRVHQARTSPLTLSHPDFAAAVHQCTGVGKCIADNSGAGGVMCPSHQASGLEKDSTRGRAKVLQEMVNGTLVHGWNSPEVAEALDLCMACKGCSRDCPTGTDMARYRSRVLYEKYRHRLRPRSHWTMGQLPRWERMMDAIPGLARTANAVLSVPPITHLARWVAGVDQRRPLPRFRRSVRREMPPAHRTSSAQAVRSGRGVSQAPHGRVVIWVDSFSDRLEGCDLAAMVAVLANAGYAPEVLTDEACCGLTWITTGQLDTARRRLRAALDVLGPLAEAGIPVVGVEPSCTAVWHSDALDLVGDDPRTEAVARNVHTLAEMLQAARWTPPSLAGHVVVAQPHCHHASVLGFGPDAELLRAAGAELRVVGGCCGYAGNFGVEKGHYEFSVAVAKHDLLPAIEEAGPEAIILADGFSCRRQTSELAGRRALTLAELLASHLPQ
;
A
#
# COMPACT_ATOMS: atom_id res chain seq x y z
N MET A 1 22.28 -16.80 2.49
CA MET A 1 22.28 -18.20 1.96
C MET A 1 21.35 -19.01 2.82
N GLU A 2 20.55 -19.91 2.25
CA GLU A 2 19.70 -20.86 2.98
C GLU A 2 20.36 -22.24 2.92
N LEU A 3 20.42 -22.94 4.06
CA LEU A 3 20.94 -24.29 4.15
C LEU A 3 19.83 -25.23 4.64
N ARG A 4 19.72 -26.38 3.98
CA ARG A 4 18.75 -27.44 4.31
C ARG A 4 19.50 -28.71 4.66
N ALA A 5 19.01 -29.43 5.66
CA ALA A 5 19.54 -30.73 6.08
C ALA A 5 18.41 -31.55 6.68
N ASP A 6 18.68 -32.84 6.97
CA ASP A 6 17.69 -33.78 7.53
C ASP A 6 17.23 -33.40 8.96
N SER A 7 17.94 -32.50 9.61
CA SER A 7 17.55 -31.96 10.93
C SER A 7 18.03 -30.53 11.14
N ASN A 8 17.29 -29.76 11.95
CA ASN A 8 17.66 -28.39 12.31
C ASN A 8 19.03 -28.31 12.97
N ALA A 9 19.41 -29.33 13.74
CA ALA A 9 20.73 -29.39 14.38
C ALA A 9 21.85 -29.55 13.35
N GLN A 10 21.65 -30.35 12.31
CA GLN A 10 22.61 -30.50 11.22
C GLN A 10 22.68 -29.21 10.38
N ALA A 11 21.56 -28.66 9.96
CA ALA A 11 21.49 -27.40 9.20
C ALA A 11 22.23 -26.27 9.93
N ARG A 12 22.08 -26.18 11.25
CA ARG A 12 22.78 -25.19 12.09
C ARG A 12 24.28 -25.43 12.14
N ARG A 13 24.75 -26.70 12.25
CA ARG A 13 26.20 -27.01 12.21
C ARG A 13 26.80 -26.61 10.88
N ASP A 14 26.13 -26.96 9.77
CA ASP A 14 26.61 -26.68 8.43
C ASP A 14 26.65 -25.17 8.17
N ALA A 15 25.65 -24.43 8.64
CA ALA A 15 25.60 -22.97 8.56
C ALA A 15 26.75 -22.31 9.35
N ASN A 16 27.04 -22.78 10.56
CA ASN A 16 28.18 -22.27 11.35
C ASN A 16 29.53 -22.61 10.70
N ALA A 17 29.66 -23.80 10.12
CA ALA A 17 30.87 -24.20 9.39
C ALA A 17 31.09 -23.30 8.15
N LEU A 18 30.01 -22.98 7.43
CA LEU A 18 30.06 -22.07 6.29
C LEU A 18 30.47 -20.65 6.71
N VAL A 19 29.88 -20.09 7.77
CA VAL A 19 30.27 -18.78 8.30
C VAL A 19 31.75 -18.77 8.69
N SER A 20 32.22 -19.82 9.37
CA SER A 20 33.63 -19.93 9.79
C SER A 20 34.61 -20.08 8.61
N ALA A 21 34.19 -20.74 7.53
CA ALA A 21 35.00 -20.91 6.31
C ALA A 21 34.94 -19.72 5.36
N SER A 22 33.96 -18.83 5.54
CA SER A 22 33.84 -17.63 4.70
C SER A 22 34.90 -16.59 5.09
N ASN A 23 35.41 -15.86 4.10
CA ASN A 23 36.27 -14.69 4.31
C ASN A 23 35.43 -13.41 4.44
N ALA A 24 34.17 -13.52 4.89
CA ALA A 24 33.27 -12.39 5.06
C ALA A 24 33.73 -11.49 6.23
N LEU A 25 33.45 -10.20 6.11
CA LEU A 25 33.74 -9.21 7.18
C LEU A 25 32.89 -9.47 8.43
N ASP A 26 31.68 -10.00 8.24
CA ASP A 26 30.76 -10.39 9.30
C ASP A 26 29.87 -11.54 8.80
N GLY A 27 29.35 -12.35 9.72
CA GLY A 27 28.46 -13.46 9.40
C GLY A 27 27.76 -14.00 10.63
N ARG A 28 26.46 -14.28 10.50
CA ARG A 28 25.66 -14.88 11.58
C ARG A 28 24.72 -15.95 11.03
N VAL A 29 24.41 -16.91 11.87
CA VAL A 29 23.41 -17.94 11.57
C VAL A 29 22.07 -17.53 12.18
N VAL A 30 21.05 -17.42 11.32
CA VAL A 30 19.68 -17.08 11.73
C VAL A 30 18.85 -18.35 11.78
N THR A 31 18.27 -18.64 12.93
CA THR A 31 17.43 -19.83 13.18
C THR A 31 15.99 -19.49 13.53
N ASP A 32 15.70 -18.22 13.83
CA ASP A 32 14.34 -17.74 14.01
C ASP A 32 13.65 -17.60 12.65
N GLU A 33 12.50 -18.26 12.49
CA GLU A 33 11.79 -18.31 11.21
C GLU A 33 11.28 -16.92 10.77
N ARG A 34 10.91 -16.05 11.71
CA ARG A 34 10.41 -14.71 11.40
C ARG A 34 11.54 -13.80 10.94
N GLU A 35 12.69 -13.87 11.62
CA GLU A 35 13.88 -13.13 11.20
C GLU A 35 14.39 -13.62 9.85
N ALA A 36 14.43 -14.95 9.63
CA ALA A 36 14.80 -15.54 8.36
C ALA A 36 13.85 -15.07 7.21
N ALA A 37 12.53 -15.08 7.46
CA ALA A 37 11.56 -14.59 6.49
C ALA A 37 11.70 -13.09 6.20
N ALA A 38 12.04 -12.28 7.20
CA ALA A 38 12.28 -10.85 7.02
C ALA A 38 13.52 -10.58 6.14
N LEU A 39 14.63 -11.29 6.39
CA LEU A 39 15.85 -11.22 5.58
C LEU A 39 15.60 -11.73 4.15
N TRP A 40 14.86 -12.83 4.01
CA TRP A 40 14.51 -13.37 2.70
C TRP A 40 13.65 -12.42 1.88
N ARG A 41 12.80 -11.62 2.54
CA ARG A 41 11.99 -10.57 1.88
C ARG A 41 12.88 -9.52 1.20
N ILE A 42 13.98 -9.11 1.84
CA ILE A 42 14.95 -8.17 1.23
C ILE A 42 15.48 -8.74 -0.09
N ARG A 43 15.84 -10.03 -0.12
CA ARG A 43 16.29 -10.70 -1.34
C ARG A 43 15.17 -10.80 -2.39
N ALA A 44 13.96 -11.19 -1.97
CA ALA A 44 12.82 -11.33 -2.89
C ALA A 44 12.41 -9.99 -3.52
N ASP A 45 12.55 -8.90 -2.77
CA ASP A 45 12.23 -7.54 -3.23
C ASP A 45 13.44 -6.83 -3.87
N GLY A 46 14.59 -7.50 -3.98
CA GLY A 46 15.87 -6.92 -4.41
C GLY A 46 15.83 -6.11 -5.70
N ALA A 47 15.14 -6.61 -6.74
CA ALA A 47 14.97 -5.91 -8.01
C ALA A 47 14.22 -4.57 -7.88
N GLY A 48 13.24 -4.51 -6.99
CA GLY A 48 12.51 -3.27 -6.72
C GLY A 48 13.31 -2.31 -5.84
N LEU A 49 13.90 -2.85 -4.75
CA LEU A 49 14.72 -2.07 -3.81
C LEU A 49 15.91 -1.42 -4.52
N ALA A 50 16.63 -2.17 -5.36
CA ALA A 50 17.75 -1.64 -6.13
C ALA A 50 17.33 -0.48 -7.05
N GLY A 51 16.07 -0.47 -7.53
CA GLY A 51 15.54 0.62 -8.37
C GLY A 51 15.30 1.94 -7.65
N VAL A 52 15.20 1.94 -6.31
CA VAL A 52 14.84 3.11 -5.50
C VAL A 52 15.83 3.41 -4.38
N SER A 53 16.94 2.66 -4.29
CA SER A 53 17.93 2.81 -3.20
C SER A 53 19.07 3.75 -3.53
N LEU A 54 19.18 4.22 -4.78
CA LEU A 54 20.16 5.22 -5.20
C LEU A 54 19.60 6.64 -5.06
N GLU A 55 20.47 7.63 -5.10
CA GLU A 55 20.09 9.06 -5.05
C GLU A 55 19.17 9.44 -6.23
N LYS A 56 19.48 8.90 -7.42
CA LYS A 56 18.65 8.99 -8.62
C LYS A 56 17.90 7.68 -8.87
N PRO A 57 16.75 7.71 -9.56
CA PRO A 57 16.05 6.49 -9.96
C PRO A 57 16.95 5.58 -10.79
N ALA A 58 17.04 4.31 -10.41
CA ALA A 58 17.81 3.32 -11.16
C ALA A 58 16.90 2.45 -12.03
N TRP A 59 17.33 2.24 -13.26
CA TRP A 59 16.55 1.59 -14.31
C TRP A 59 17.06 0.18 -14.62
N ALA A 60 16.19 -0.64 -15.19
CA ALA A 60 16.59 -1.85 -15.88
C ALA A 60 17.38 -1.50 -17.15
N GLY A 61 18.30 -2.34 -17.54
CA GLY A 61 19.08 -2.16 -18.77
C GLY A 61 20.32 -3.05 -18.80
N TRP A 62 20.87 -3.36 -17.64
CA TRP A 62 21.95 -4.32 -17.49
C TRP A 62 21.60 -5.36 -16.42
N GLU A 63 20.72 -6.27 -16.80
CA GLU A 63 20.25 -7.35 -15.93
C GLU A 63 20.56 -8.67 -16.57
N ASP A 64 21.05 -9.63 -15.80
CA ASP A 64 21.27 -10.98 -16.28
C ASP A 64 22.66 -11.24 -16.93
N ALA A 65 23.66 -10.40 -16.67
CA ALA A 65 25.02 -10.69 -17.06
C ALA A 65 25.55 -11.90 -16.27
N ALA A 66 26.09 -12.89 -16.96
CA ALA A 66 26.63 -14.09 -16.33
C ALA A 66 28.08 -14.34 -16.79
N VAL A 67 28.95 -14.69 -15.86
CA VAL A 67 30.34 -15.09 -16.12
C VAL A 67 30.62 -16.41 -15.40
N PRO A 68 31.66 -17.18 -15.80
CA PRO A 68 32.10 -18.34 -15.01
C PRO A 68 32.28 -17.95 -13.55
N PRO A 69 31.76 -18.72 -12.58
CA PRO A 69 31.75 -18.35 -11.15
C PRO A 69 33.13 -17.96 -10.61
N GLU A 70 34.18 -18.62 -11.07
CA GLU A 70 35.56 -18.34 -10.71
C GLU A 70 36.06 -16.97 -11.19
N ARG A 71 35.43 -16.40 -12.20
CA ARG A 71 35.73 -15.06 -12.74
C ARG A 71 34.87 -13.95 -12.18
N LEU A 72 33.82 -14.30 -11.43
CA LEU A 72 32.83 -13.33 -10.94
C LEU A 72 33.48 -12.17 -10.14
N GLY A 73 34.41 -12.47 -9.23
CA GLY A 73 35.05 -11.44 -8.45
C GLY A 73 35.91 -10.47 -9.27
N ALA A 74 36.52 -10.94 -10.36
CA ALA A 74 37.25 -10.08 -11.30
C ALA A 74 36.29 -9.23 -12.12
N TYR A 75 35.24 -9.85 -12.66
CA TYR A 75 34.17 -9.17 -13.42
C TYR A 75 33.52 -8.05 -12.62
N LEU A 76 33.13 -8.29 -11.36
CA LEU A 76 32.51 -7.28 -10.52
C LEU A 76 33.41 -6.06 -10.27
N ARG A 77 34.73 -6.28 -10.07
CA ARG A 77 35.67 -5.15 -9.91
C ARG A 77 35.84 -4.36 -11.20
N ASP A 78 35.86 -5.02 -12.35
CA ASP A 78 35.98 -4.36 -13.63
C ASP A 78 34.70 -3.64 -14.02
N PHE A 79 33.54 -4.22 -13.65
CA PHE A 79 32.24 -3.59 -13.84
C PHE A 79 32.05 -2.34 -12.97
N ASP A 80 32.52 -2.36 -11.71
CA ASP A 80 32.51 -1.20 -10.83
C ASP A 80 33.40 -0.04 -11.38
N ARG A 81 34.54 -0.39 -11.95
CA ARG A 81 35.36 0.60 -12.66
C ARG A 81 34.65 1.17 -13.88
N LEU A 82 33.98 0.32 -14.66
CA LEU A 82 33.21 0.75 -15.83
C LEU A 82 32.09 1.71 -15.43
N LEU A 83 31.32 1.41 -14.35
CA LEU A 83 30.34 2.33 -13.81
C LEU A 83 30.96 3.69 -13.47
N THR A 84 32.10 3.68 -12.78
CA THR A 84 32.82 4.90 -12.40
C THR A 84 33.29 5.71 -13.63
N GLU A 85 33.80 5.07 -14.67
CA GLU A 85 34.23 5.71 -15.91
C GLU A 85 33.09 6.42 -16.64
N TYR A 86 31.85 5.92 -16.52
CA TYR A 86 30.68 6.52 -17.14
C TYR A 86 29.88 7.43 -16.18
N ASP A 87 30.41 7.71 -14.99
CA ASP A 87 29.72 8.49 -13.95
C ASP A 87 28.31 7.94 -13.65
N LEU A 88 28.23 6.61 -13.46
CA LEU A 88 27.02 5.88 -13.16
C LEU A 88 27.16 5.12 -11.84
N HIS A 89 26.03 4.89 -11.17
CA HIS A 89 25.95 4.08 -9.96
C HIS A 89 25.01 2.90 -10.19
N GLY A 90 25.33 1.77 -9.59
CA GLY A 90 24.53 0.56 -9.71
C GLY A 90 24.55 -0.27 -8.45
N LEU A 91 23.46 -1.01 -8.21
CA LEU A 91 23.34 -1.96 -7.10
C LEU A 91 23.24 -3.37 -7.66
N PRO A 92 24.33 -4.15 -7.65
CA PRO A 92 24.32 -5.53 -8.12
C PRO A 92 23.59 -6.45 -7.12
N TYR A 93 22.78 -7.33 -7.63
CA TYR A 93 22.12 -8.42 -6.91
C TYR A 93 22.03 -9.63 -7.85
N GLY A 94 21.73 -10.81 -7.37
CA GLY A 94 21.55 -11.97 -8.25
C GLY A 94 22.00 -13.29 -7.67
N HIS A 95 22.31 -14.23 -8.58
CA HIS A 95 22.73 -15.60 -8.29
C HIS A 95 24.27 -15.69 -8.31
N PHE A 96 24.92 -15.01 -7.39
CA PHE A 96 26.40 -14.91 -7.38
C PHE A 96 27.11 -16.26 -7.37
N GLY A 97 26.52 -17.28 -6.71
CA GLY A 97 27.07 -18.64 -6.73
C GLY A 97 27.09 -19.30 -8.12
N GLU A 98 26.27 -18.82 -9.03
CA GLU A 98 26.18 -19.26 -10.43
C GLU A 98 26.84 -18.28 -11.41
N GLY A 99 27.44 -17.22 -10.89
CA GLY A 99 28.09 -16.19 -11.71
C GLY A 99 27.13 -15.20 -12.37
N CYS A 100 25.82 -15.25 -12.05
CA CYS A 100 24.80 -14.39 -12.67
C CYS A 100 24.51 -13.15 -11.81
N VAL A 101 24.51 -12.00 -12.45
CA VAL A 101 24.36 -10.68 -11.80
C VAL A 101 23.34 -9.81 -12.50
N HIS A 102 22.43 -9.28 -11.72
CA HIS A 102 21.51 -8.23 -12.12
C HIS A 102 21.97 -6.90 -11.54
N CYS A 103 21.82 -5.80 -12.27
CA CYS A 103 22.18 -4.49 -11.78
C CYS A 103 21.17 -3.42 -12.23
N ARG A 104 20.61 -2.70 -11.26
CA ARG A 104 19.86 -1.48 -11.53
C ARG A 104 20.82 -0.31 -11.54
N ILE A 105 20.75 0.53 -12.56
CA ILE A 105 21.72 1.61 -12.82
C ILE A 105 20.98 2.92 -13.04
N ASP A 106 21.51 4.00 -12.50
CA ASP A 106 20.96 5.35 -12.54
C ASP A 106 21.20 6.06 -13.89
N TYR A 107 20.94 5.35 -15.00
CA TYR A 107 21.07 5.95 -16.33
C TYR A 107 20.32 7.28 -16.43
N PRO A 108 20.91 8.32 -17.03
CA PRO A 108 20.30 9.64 -17.18
C PRO A 108 19.28 9.65 -18.34
N LEU A 109 18.31 8.72 -18.34
CA LEU A 109 17.37 8.50 -19.46
C LEU A 109 16.40 9.68 -19.68
N ASP A 110 16.22 10.53 -18.70
CA ASP A 110 15.43 11.76 -18.74
C ASP A 110 16.23 12.97 -19.29
N GLU A 111 17.55 12.85 -19.50
CA GLU A 111 18.40 13.88 -20.10
C GLU A 111 18.34 13.84 -21.64
N PRO A 112 18.65 14.97 -22.34
CA PRO A 112 18.60 15.03 -23.80
C PRO A 112 19.49 14.01 -24.53
N ASP A 113 20.68 13.73 -24.00
CA ASP A 113 21.67 12.78 -24.52
C ASP A 113 21.61 11.41 -23.83
N GLY A 114 20.67 11.23 -22.90
CA GLY A 114 20.55 10.02 -22.09
C GLY A 114 20.53 8.71 -22.89
N PRO A 115 19.74 8.57 -23.97
CA PRO A 115 19.76 7.37 -24.80
C PRO A 115 21.12 7.06 -25.41
N ALA A 116 21.88 8.08 -25.85
CA ALA A 116 23.20 7.89 -26.41
C ALA A 116 24.22 7.43 -25.36
N ARG A 117 24.18 8.02 -24.16
CA ARG A 117 25.00 7.59 -23.00
C ARG A 117 24.64 6.17 -22.57
N TYR A 118 23.37 5.84 -22.51
CA TYR A 118 22.90 4.48 -22.25
C TYR A 118 23.49 3.48 -23.24
N LYS A 119 23.39 3.75 -24.55
CA LYS A 119 23.96 2.90 -25.61
C LYS A 119 25.46 2.70 -25.42
N GLN A 120 26.23 3.78 -25.19
CA GLN A 120 27.67 3.71 -24.99
C GLN A 120 28.02 2.78 -23.83
N PHE A 121 27.36 2.95 -22.68
CA PHE A 121 27.60 2.12 -21.51
C PHE A 121 27.25 0.65 -21.75
N VAL A 122 26.05 0.33 -22.26
CA VAL A 122 25.64 -1.09 -22.43
C VAL A 122 26.49 -1.80 -23.50
N THR A 123 27.02 -1.06 -24.48
CA THR A 123 27.98 -1.62 -25.46
C THR A 123 29.29 -1.99 -24.76
N ALA A 124 29.86 -1.07 -23.97
CA ALA A 124 31.10 -1.34 -23.22
C ALA A 124 30.89 -2.48 -22.18
N ALA A 125 29.73 -2.54 -21.55
CA ALA A 125 29.39 -3.61 -20.61
C ALA A 125 29.26 -4.97 -21.31
N ALA A 126 28.73 -5.01 -22.55
CA ALA A 126 28.67 -6.22 -23.38
C ALA A 126 30.08 -6.71 -23.75
N GLU A 127 30.97 -5.80 -24.15
CA GLU A 127 32.39 -6.13 -24.44
C GLU A 127 33.09 -6.65 -23.17
N LEU A 128 32.84 -6.02 -22.03
CA LEU A 128 33.39 -6.44 -20.74
C LEU A 128 32.97 -7.86 -20.37
N VAL A 129 31.68 -8.16 -20.37
CA VAL A 129 31.19 -9.51 -20.00
C VAL A 129 31.70 -10.57 -20.94
N ALA A 130 31.78 -10.29 -22.26
CA ALA A 130 32.34 -11.19 -23.26
C ALA A 130 33.86 -11.42 -23.02
N SER A 131 34.62 -10.41 -22.63
CA SER A 131 36.05 -10.54 -22.30
C SER A 131 36.32 -11.45 -21.11
N HIS A 132 35.36 -11.56 -20.19
CA HIS A 132 35.40 -12.50 -19.08
C HIS A 132 34.91 -13.93 -19.45
N GLY A 133 34.60 -14.17 -20.74
CA GLY A 133 34.06 -15.44 -21.23
C GLY A 133 32.60 -15.67 -20.79
N GLY A 134 31.89 -14.58 -20.53
CA GLY A 134 30.52 -14.58 -20.06
C GLY A 134 29.48 -14.31 -21.14
N SER A 135 28.23 -14.20 -20.70
CA SER A 135 27.05 -13.93 -21.52
C SER A 135 26.34 -12.69 -21.02
N MET A 136 25.79 -11.88 -21.93
CA MET A 136 24.89 -10.78 -21.59
C MET A 136 23.55 -11.25 -21.02
N SER A 137 23.20 -12.51 -21.27
CA SER A 137 21.97 -13.13 -20.77
C SER A 137 22.27 -14.51 -20.21
N GLY A 138 22.20 -14.64 -18.88
CA GLY A 138 22.41 -15.88 -18.15
C GLY A 138 21.17 -16.77 -18.16
N GLU A 139 19.99 -16.20 -17.92
CA GLU A 139 18.73 -16.94 -17.75
C GLU A 139 17.50 -16.28 -18.39
N HIS A 140 17.52 -14.94 -18.65
CA HIS A 140 16.32 -14.21 -19.11
C HIS A 140 16.10 -14.21 -20.63
N GLY A 141 17.14 -14.48 -21.42
CA GLY A 141 17.18 -14.29 -22.88
C GLY A 141 17.50 -12.82 -23.26
N ASP A 142 18.01 -12.63 -24.48
CA ASP A 142 18.52 -11.34 -24.92
C ASP A 142 17.43 -10.28 -25.13
N GLY A 143 16.29 -10.71 -25.67
CA GLY A 143 15.12 -9.86 -25.83
C GLY A 143 15.41 -8.54 -26.57
N ARG A 144 14.52 -7.56 -26.40
CA ARG A 144 14.64 -6.24 -27.02
C ARG A 144 15.88 -5.46 -26.52
N ALA A 145 16.27 -5.67 -25.27
CA ALA A 145 17.31 -4.87 -24.63
C ALA A 145 18.74 -5.21 -25.06
N ARG A 146 18.98 -6.45 -25.49
CA ARG A 146 20.32 -6.99 -25.77
C ARG A 146 20.54 -7.47 -27.20
N SER A 147 19.49 -7.66 -27.99
CA SER A 147 19.60 -8.19 -29.34
C SER A 147 20.57 -7.45 -30.25
N ALA A 148 20.59 -6.12 -30.20
CA ALA A 148 21.52 -5.32 -31.00
C ALA A 148 23.00 -5.46 -30.57
N LEU A 149 23.28 -6.04 -29.40
CA LEU A 149 24.61 -6.29 -28.86
C LEU A 149 25.12 -7.72 -29.14
N LEU A 150 24.30 -8.60 -29.73
CA LEU A 150 24.67 -10.00 -30.04
C LEU A 150 25.96 -10.15 -30.87
N PRO A 151 26.31 -9.24 -31.80
CA PRO A 151 27.59 -9.31 -32.53
C PRO A 151 28.83 -9.26 -31.63
N THR A 152 28.71 -8.81 -30.36
CA THR A 152 29.80 -8.86 -29.38
C THR A 152 30.10 -10.29 -28.92
N MET A 153 29.13 -11.21 -29.01
CA MET A 153 29.23 -12.57 -28.47
C MET A 153 29.23 -13.65 -29.55
N TYR A 154 28.59 -13.39 -30.69
CA TYR A 154 28.38 -14.39 -31.75
C TYR A 154 29.06 -13.98 -33.05
N SER A 155 29.59 -14.98 -33.77
CA SER A 155 30.17 -14.73 -35.09
C SER A 155 29.08 -14.37 -36.12
N PRO A 156 29.47 -13.69 -37.23
CA PRO A 156 28.53 -13.41 -38.32
C PRO A 156 27.81 -14.67 -38.84
N GLU A 157 28.50 -15.79 -38.93
CA GLU A 157 27.91 -17.06 -39.40
C GLU A 157 26.85 -17.58 -38.43
N ALA A 158 27.04 -17.40 -37.11
CA ALA A 158 26.03 -17.78 -36.12
C ALA A 158 24.79 -16.89 -36.21
N LEU A 159 24.99 -15.58 -36.43
CA LEU A 159 23.89 -14.63 -36.61
C LEU A 159 23.10 -14.91 -37.90
N ASP A 160 23.80 -15.31 -38.99
CA ASP A 160 23.17 -15.74 -40.25
C ASP A 160 22.32 -17.00 -40.05
N LEU A 161 22.75 -17.92 -39.19
CA LEU A 161 21.96 -19.10 -38.83
C LEU A 161 20.69 -18.72 -38.04
N PHE A 162 20.76 -17.76 -37.12
CA PHE A 162 19.59 -17.26 -36.43
C PHE A 162 18.59 -16.64 -37.41
N ALA A 163 19.07 -15.81 -38.35
CA ALA A 163 18.26 -15.26 -39.42
C ALA A 163 17.63 -16.35 -40.32
N GLY A 164 18.40 -17.36 -40.68
CA GLY A 164 17.91 -18.50 -41.47
C GLY A 164 16.77 -19.23 -40.77
N ILE A 165 16.91 -19.55 -39.48
CA ILE A 165 15.86 -20.19 -38.69
C ILE A 165 14.61 -19.27 -38.64
N LYS A 166 14.79 -17.99 -38.37
CA LYS A 166 13.69 -17.02 -38.35
C LYS A 166 12.91 -17.01 -39.67
N HIS A 167 13.61 -16.96 -40.83
CA HIS A 167 12.96 -16.94 -42.14
C HIS A 167 12.22 -18.25 -42.48
N ILE A 168 12.69 -19.40 -42.00
CA ILE A 168 12.00 -20.67 -42.21
C ILE A 168 10.65 -20.67 -41.46
N PHE A 169 10.61 -20.25 -40.22
CA PHE A 169 9.42 -20.33 -39.38
C PHE A 169 8.51 -19.08 -39.46
N ASP A 170 9.07 -17.95 -39.85
CA ASP A 170 8.35 -16.68 -39.93
C ASP A 170 8.78 -15.85 -41.16
N PRO A 171 8.50 -16.33 -42.36
CA PRO A 171 8.95 -15.69 -43.60
C PRO A 171 8.37 -14.29 -43.82
N HIS A 172 7.29 -13.95 -43.15
CA HIS A 172 6.66 -12.63 -43.21
C HIS A 172 7.04 -11.71 -42.04
N ASN A 173 7.95 -12.15 -41.18
CA ASN A 173 8.41 -11.37 -40.00
C ASN A 173 7.28 -10.82 -39.14
N ILE A 174 6.26 -11.64 -38.85
CA ILE A 174 5.10 -11.27 -38.02
C ILE A 174 5.38 -11.52 -36.53
N MET A 175 6.13 -12.58 -36.20
CA MET A 175 6.42 -12.96 -34.81
C MET A 175 7.60 -12.17 -34.28
N ASN A 176 7.32 -11.26 -33.35
CA ASN A 176 8.32 -10.48 -32.60
C ASN A 176 9.38 -9.79 -33.50
N PRO A 177 8.97 -8.96 -34.47
CA PRO A 177 9.89 -8.28 -35.39
C PRO A 177 10.84 -7.35 -34.64
N GLY A 178 12.10 -7.25 -35.12
CA GLY A 178 13.11 -6.38 -34.51
C GLY A 178 13.71 -6.89 -33.20
N VAL A 179 13.56 -8.22 -32.92
CA VAL A 179 14.16 -8.89 -31.77
C VAL A 179 14.95 -10.11 -32.26
N LEU A 180 16.16 -10.30 -31.79
CA LEU A 180 17.20 -11.25 -32.16
C LEU A 180 17.69 -11.09 -33.60
N VAL A 181 16.80 -11.06 -34.57
CA VAL A 181 17.10 -10.89 -36.00
C VAL A 181 16.63 -9.50 -36.42
N ASP A 182 17.45 -8.79 -37.18
CA ASP A 182 17.23 -7.38 -37.58
C ASP A 182 16.83 -6.50 -36.38
N PRO A 183 17.61 -6.50 -35.29
CA PRO A 183 17.19 -5.90 -34.04
C PRO A 183 17.13 -4.38 -34.09
N HIS A 184 16.15 -3.82 -33.40
CA HIS A 184 16.10 -2.39 -33.16
C HIS A 184 17.30 -1.91 -32.32
N PRO A 185 17.79 -0.69 -32.52
CA PRO A 185 18.81 -0.10 -31.68
C PRO A 185 18.42 -0.05 -30.19
N VAL A 186 19.37 -0.30 -29.29
CA VAL A 186 19.09 -0.35 -27.84
C VAL A 186 18.56 0.97 -27.28
N GLU A 187 18.93 2.10 -27.88
CA GLU A 187 18.56 3.46 -27.50
C GLU A 187 17.19 3.91 -28.06
N GLU A 188 16.55 3.10 -28.90
CA GLU A 188 15.29 3.47 -29.53
C GLU A 188 14.10 3.22 -28.61
N ASN A 189 13.10 4.09 -28.66
CA ASN A 189 11.81 3.95 -27.96
C ASN A 189 11.92 3.85 -26.43
N ILE A 190 12.91 4.51 -25.81
CA ILE A 190 13.06 4.57 -24.36
C ILE A 190 11.92 5.42 -23.78
N ARG A 191 11.01 4.80 -23.03
CA ARG A 191 9.78 5.40 -22.52
C ARG A 191 10.03 6.65 -21.65
N VAL A 192 10.97 6.58 -20.72
CA VAL A 192 11.28 7.72 -19.82
C VAL A 192 11.78 8.91 -20.64
N HIS A 193 12.61 8.67 -21.65
CA HIS A 193 13.11 9.72 -22.54
C HIS A 193 11.97 10.33 -23.37
N GLN A 194 11.05 9.52 -23.89
CA GLN A 194 9.89 10.01 -24.64
C GLN A 194 8.97 10.87 -23.77
N ALA A 195 8.80 10.51 -22.49
CA ALA A 195 7.98 11.27 -21.55
C ALA A 195 8.51 12.69 -21.30
N ARG A 196 9.80 12.93 -21.43
CA ARG A 196 10.50 14.16 -21.09
C ARG A 196 9.88 15.44 -21.67
N THR A 197 9.42 15.39 -22.89
CA THR A 197 8.85 16.55 -23.63
C THR A 197 7.34 16.56 -23.69
N SER A 198 6.68 15.59 -23.07
CA SER A 198 5.22 15.52 -23.06
C SER A 198 4.60 16.72 -22.33
N PRO A 199 3.56 17.36 -22.87
CA PRO A 199 2.88 18.48 -22.20
C PRO A 199 2.39 18.14 -20.79
N LEU A 200 1.98 16.90 -20.55
CA LEU A 200 1.50 16.46 -19.25
C LEU A 200 2.66 16.31 -18.26
N THR A 201 3.79 15.76 -18.67
CA THR A 201 5.01 15.69 -17.85
C THR A 201 5.50 17.10 -17.50
N LEU A 202 5.57 18.00 -18.46
CA LEU A 202 6.02 19.38 -18.22
C LEU A 202 5.10 20.15 -17.26
N SER A 203 3.79 19.89 -17.29
CA SER A 203 2.83 20.54 -16.39
C SER A 203 2.69 19.84 -15.03
N HIS A 204 3.05 18.56 -14.92
CA HIS A 204 2.91 17.74 -13.71
C HIS A 204 4.12 16.81 -13.53
N PRO A 205 5.35 17.36 -13.38
CA PRO A 205 6.59 16.57 -13.33
C PRO A 205 6.59 15.56 -12.17
N ASP A 206 6.13 15.95 -10.99
CA ASP A 206 6.07 15.06 -9.81
C ASP A 206 5.16 13.86 -10.03
N PHE A 207 4.03 14.07 -10.72
CA PHE A 207 3.11 12.97 -11.05
C PHE A 207 3.74 12.04 -12.10
N ALA A 208 4.40 12.59 -13.11
CA ALA A 208 5.09 11.80 -14.12
C ALA A 208 6.21 10.96 -13.50
N ALA A 209 7.02 11.54 -12.64
CA ALA A 209 8.06 10.81 -11.90
C ALA A 209 7.45 9.69 -11.05
N ALA A 210 6.37 9.97 -10.30
CA ALA A 210 5.71 9.00 -9.45
C ALA A 210 5.16 7.79 -10.21
N VAL A 211 4.51 7.97 -11.36
CA VAL A 211 3.98 6.85 -12.14
C VAL A 211 5.08 6.00 -12.78
N HIS A 212 6.25 6.60 -13.05
CA HIS A 212 7.43 5.88 -13.54
C HIS A 212 8.19 5.10 -12.47
N GLN A 213 7.89 5.27 -11.17
CA GLN A 213 8.42 4.41 -10.10
C GLN A 213 8.07 2.93 -10.31
N CYS A 214 6.97 2.62 -10.99
CA CYS A 214 6.65 1.24 -11.31
C CYS A 214 7.60 0.70 -12.37
N THR A 215 8.57 -0.12 -11.95
CA THR A 215 9.55 -0.79 -12.82
C THR A 215 9.09 -2.14 -13.35
N GLY A 216 7.85 -2.55 -13.04
CA GLY A 216 7.26 -3.78 -13.57
C GLY A 216 7.63 -5.07 -12.82
N VAL A 217 8.18 -4.99 -11.61
CA VAL A 217 8.58 -6.16 -10.77
C VAL A 217 7.49 -7.23 -10.63
N GLY A 218 6.20 -6.83 -10.67
CA GLY A 218 5.11 -7.80 -10.75
C GLY A 218 4.63 -8.36 -9.42
N LYS A 219 5.14 -7.93 -8.27
CA LYS A 219 4.66 -8.39 -6.95
C LYS A 219 3.15 -8.19 -6.75
N CYS A 220 2.55 -7.22 -7.44
CA CYS A 220 1.12 -6.94 -7.40
C CYS A 220 0.23 -7.96 -8.14
N ILE A 221 0.81 -8.89 -8.88
CA ILE A 221 0.07 -9.99 -9.52
C ILE A 221 0.24 -11.31 -8.77
N ALA A 222 1.15 -11.37 -7.79
CA ALA A 222 1.29 -12.51 -6.90
C ALA A 222 0.25 -12.45 -5.77
N ASP A 223 -0.11 -13.62 -5.22
CA ASP A 223 -0.88 -13.69 -3.99
C ASP A 223 0.03 -13.41 -2.80
N ASN A 224 -0.20 -12.30 -2.12
CA ASN A 224 0.57 -11.86 -0.97
C ASN A 224 -0.20 -12.02 0.35
N SER A 225 -1.43 -12.50 0.32
CA SER A 225 -2.33 -12.60 1.49
C SER A 225 -1.82 -13.56 2.55
N GLY A 226 -1.28 -14.70 2.13
CA GLY A 226 -0.66 -15.69 3.02
C GLY A 226 0.52 -15.17 3.83
N ALA A 227 1.20 -14.12 3.35
CA ALA A 227 2.26 -13.41 4.07
C ALA A 227 1.76 -12.15 4.82
N GLY A 228 0.44 -11.97 4.94
CA GLY A 228 -0.20 -10.80 5.57
C GLY A 228 -0.12 -9.54 4.71
N GLY A 229 0.14 -9.66 3.40
CA GLY A 229 0.10 -8.57 2.44
C GLY A 229 -1.31 -8.19 2.04
N VAL A 230 -1.48 -6.99 1.50
CA VAL A 230 -2.76 -6.44 1.02
C VAL A 230 -2.81 -6.34 -0.51
N MET A 231 -1.68 -6.09 -1.15
CA MET A 231 -1.57 -5.84 -2.60
C MET A 231 -1.72 -7.14 -3.42
N CYS A 232 -2.47 -7.22 -4.49
CA CYS A 232 -3.46 -6.27 -4.97
C CYS A 232 -4.83 -6.96 -4.97
N PRO A 233 -5.78 -6.57 -4.11
CA PRO A 233 -7.07 -7.27 -4.00
C PRO A 233 -7.88 -7.21 -5.29
N SER A 234 -7.70 -6.15 -6.08
CA SER A 234 -8.38 -6.04 -7.38
C SER A 234 -7.89 -7.11 -8.36
N HIS A 235 -6.58 -7.35 -8.43
CA HIS A 235 -6.03 -8.38 -9.30
C HIS A 235 -6.43 -9.78 -8.82
N GLN A 236 -6.37 -10.04 -7.51
CA GLN A 236 -6.78 -11.32 -6.95
C GLN A 236 -8.24 -11.67 -7.29
N ALA A 237 -9.13 -10.67 -7.30
CA ALA A 237 -10.54 -10.89 -7.62
C ALA A 237 -10.81 -11.03 -9.12
N SER A 238 -10.08 -10.34 -10.00
CA SER A 238 -10.34 -10.35 -11.45
C SER A 238 -9.45 -11.31 -12.24
N GLY A 239 -8.25 -11.61 -11.78
CA GLY A 239 -7.21 -12.31 -12.54
C GLY A 239 -6.65 -11.52 -13.73
N LEU A 240 -7.07 -10.26 -13.93
CA LEU A 240 -6.71 -9.46 -15.08
C LEU A 240 -5.53 -8.52 -14.77
N GLU A 241 -4.54 -8.49 -15.66
CA GLU A 241 -3.35 -7.62 -15.55
C GLU A 241 -3.73 -6.14 -15.41
N LYS A 242 -4.74 -5.66 -16.14
CA LYS A 242 -5.21 -4.27 -16.09
C LYS A 242 -5.67 -3.82 -14.70
N ASP A 243 -6.10 -4.76 -13.85
CA ASP A 243 -6.59 -4.50 -12.50
C ASP A 243 -5.50 -4.60 -11.45
N SER A 244 -4.26 -4.89 -11.86
CA SER A 244 -3.09 -4.86 -11.00
C SER A 244 -2.52 -3.44 -10.84
N THR A 245 -1.69 -3.22 -9.82
CA THR A 245 -0.94 -1.96 -9.67
C THR A 245 -0.05 -1.71 -10.88
N ARG A 246 0.62 -2.75 -11.40
CA ARG A 246 1.49 -2.68 -12.57
C ARG A 246 0.71 -2.31 -13.83
N GLY A 247 -0.42 -2.97 -14.10
CA GLY A 247 -1.26 -2.66 -15.26
C GLY A 247 -1.75 -1.22 -15.24
N ARG A 248 -2.25 -0.75 -14.10
CA ARG A 248 -2.66 0.66 -13.91
C ARG A 248 -1.51 1.64 -14.12
N ALA A 249 -0.33 1.34 -13.56
CA ALA A 249 0.85 2.18 -13.73
C ALA A 249 1.25 2.29 -15.20
N LYS A 250 1.16 1.20 -15.98
CA LYS A 250 1.41 1.22 -17.43
C LYS A 250 0.48 2.17 -18.17
N VAL A 251 -0.82 2.11 -17.91
CA VAL A 251 -1.81 3.04 -18.52
C VAL A 251 -1.51 4.48 -18.16
N LEU A 252 -1.14 4.75 -16.90
CA LEU A 252 -0.78 6.10 -16.46
C LEU A 252 0.56 6.57 -17.05
N GLN A 253 1.53 5.68 -17.23
CA GLN A 253 2.77 5.98 -17.95
C GLN A 253 2.50 6.37 -19.41
N GLU A 254 1.64 5.62 -20.12
CA GLU A 254 1.23 5.98 -21.48
C GLU A 254 0.50 7.33 -21.53
N MET A 255 -0.32 7.64 -20.52
CA MET A 255 -1.00 8.92 -20.40
C MET A 255 0.01 10.09 -20.22
N VAL A 256 1.01 9.95 -19.35
CA VAL A 256 2.01 11.01 -19.15
C VAL A 256 2.96 11.13 -20.33
N ASN A 257 3.25 10.03 -21.03
CA ASN A 257 4.03 10.05 -22.27
C ASN A 257 3.28 10.70 -23.43
N GLY A 258 1.93 10.62 -23.41
CA GLY A 258 1.08 11.20 -24.47
C GLY A 258 1.12 10.42 -25.79
N THR A 259 1.50 9.14 -25.75
CA THR A 259 1.65 8.27 -26.94
C THR A 259 0.35 7.56 -27.31
N LEU A 260 -0.05 6.56 -26.54
CA LEU A 260 -1.23 5.73 -26.80
C LEU A 260 -2.49 6.21 -26.05
N VAL A 261 -2.31 6.90 -24.93
CA VAL A 261 -3.39 7.37 -24.06
C VAL A 261 -3.27 8.89 -23.89
N HIS A 262 -4.36 9.63 -24.10
CA HIS A 262 -4.31 11.08 -24.18
C HIS A 262 -5.07 11.77 -23.02
N GLY A 263 -4.31 12.13 -21.98
CA GLY A 263 -4.77 12.99 -20.87
C GLY A 263 -5.75 12.35 -19.90
N TRP A 264 -6.14 13.14 -18.91
CA TRP A 264 -6.91 12.74 -17.73
C TRP A 264 -8.32 12.18 -18.02
N ASN A 265 -8.85 12.44 -19.21
CA ASN A 265 -10.22 12.09 -19.58
C ASN A 265 -10.32 10.83 -20.45
N SER A 266 -9.21 10.20 -20.77
CA SER A 266 -9.17 8.97 -21.55
C SER A 266 -10.06 7.89 -20.93
N PRO A 267 -10.84 7.16 -21.75
CA PRO A 267 -11.62 6.02 -21.27
C PRO A 267 -10.74 4.92 -20.71
N GLU A 268 -9.53 4.69 -21.26
CA GLU A 268 -8.54 3.72 -20.80
C GLU A 268 -8.09 4.01 -19.37
N VAL A 269 -7.84 5.28 -19.05
CA VAL A 269 -7.49 5.72 -17.69
C VAL A 269 -8.64 5.50 -16.73
N ALA A 270 -9.87 5.81 -17.17
CA ALA A 270 -11.05 5.61 -16.36
C ALA A 270 -11.27 4.13 -16.07
N GLU A 271 -11.18 3.27 -17.08
CA GLU A 271 -11.34 1.82 -16.94
C GLU A 271 -10.25 1.19 -16.04
N ALA A 272 -8.98 1.55 -16.26
CA ALA A 272 -7.87 1.02 -15.47
C ALA A 272 -8.00 1.37 -13.98
N LEU A 273 -8.54 2.55 -13.64
CA LEU A 273 -8.66 3.02 -12.25
C LEU A 273 -10.00 2.68 -11.60
N ASP A 274 -11.01 2.23 -12.35
CA ASP A 274 -12.35 1.97 -11.85
C ASP A 274 -12.37 0.96 -10.71
N LEU A 275 -11.73 -0.19 -10.91
CA LEU A 275 -11.65 -1.26 -9.91
C LEU A 275 -10.51 -1.08 -8.89
N CYS A 276 -9.87 0.10 -8.83
CA CYS A 276 -8.91 0.38 -7.77
C CYS A 276 -9.62 0.75 -6.47
N MET A 277 -9.49 -0.11 -5.47
CA MET A 277 -10.13 0.04 -4.15
C MET A 277 -9.49 1.10 -3.25
N ALA A 278 -8.40 1.74 -3.68
CA ALA A 278 -7.62 2.69 -2.90
C ALA A 278 -7.19 2.15 -1.51
N CYS A 279 -6.89 0.87 -1.43
CA CYS A 279 -6.54 0.16 -0.19
C CYS A 279 -5.14 0.48 0.35
N LYS A 280 -4.32 1.24 -0.39
CA LYS A 280 -2.92 1.54 -0.08
C LYS A 280 -1.98 0.33 0.07
N GLY A 281 -2.43 -0.90 -0.20
CA GLY A 281 -1.61 -2.10 -0.14
C GLY A 281 -0.32 -1.98 -0.96
N CYS A 282 -0.39 -1.32 -2.13
CA CYS A 282 0.77 -1.13 -2.98
C CYS A 282 1.82 -0.16 -2.39
N SER A 283 1.46 0.83 -1.59
CA SER A 283 2.46 1.72 -0.97
C SER A 283 3.38 1.01 0.03
N ARG A 284 2.90 -0.11 0.63
CA ARG A 284 3.66 -0.92 1.57
C ARG A 284 4.31 -2.15 0.92
N ASP A 285 3.51 -2.89 0.14
CA ASP A 285 3.91 -4.22 -0.33
C ASP A 285 4.70 -4.14 -1.65
N CYS A 286 4.60 -3.03 -2.41
CA CYS A 286 5.38 -2.83 -3.61
C CYS A 286 6.81 -2.38 -3.24
N PRO A 287 7.85 -3.09 -3.70
CA PRO A 287 9.22 -2.74 -3.36
C PRO A 287 9.68 -1.40 -3.93
N THR A 288 8.97 -0.86 -4.94
CA THR A 288 9.22 0.49 -5.47
C THR A 288 8.32 1.56 -4.86
N GLY A 289 7.49 1.24 -3.88
CA GLY A 289 6.67 2.21 -3.15
C GLY A 289 5.55 2.87 -3.98
N THR A 290 5.07 2.22 -5.04
CA THR A 290 3.98 2.74 -5.88
C THR A 290 2.70 2.95 -5.06
N ASP A 291 2.20 4.20 -4.94
CA ASP A 291 0.91 4.49 -4.29
C ASP A 291 -0.19 4.75 -5.33
N MET A 292 -0.85 3.70 -5.77
CA MET A 292 -1.95 3.80 -6.75
C MET A 292 -3.17 4.53 -6.20
N ALA A 293 -3.41 4.52 -4.89
CA ALA A 293 -4.50 5.27 -4.26
C ALA A 293 -4.30 6.78 -4.43
N ARG A 294 -3.08 7.26 -4.22
CA ARG A 294 -2.67 8.64 -4.45
C ARG A 294 -2.80 9.02 -5.93
N TYR A 295 -2.33 8.16 -6.83
CA TYR A 295 -2.43 8.42 -8.28
C TYR A 295 -3.89 8.49 -8.73
N ARG A 296 -4.75 7.58 -8.27
CA ARG A 296 -6.19 7.61 -8.55
C ARG A 296 -6.84 8.90 -8.06
N SER A 297 -6.55 9.33 -6.84
CA SER A 297 -7.08 10.58 -6.29
C SER A 297 -6.67 11.79 -7.13
N ARG A 298 -5.41 11.85 -7.59
CA ARG A 298 -4.90 12.92 -8.46
C ARG A 298 -5.58 12.90 -9.82
N VAL A 299 -5.72 11.74 -10.45
CA VAL A 299 -6.43 11.60 -11.74
C VAL A 299 -7.88 12.07 -11.63
N LEU A 300 -8.60 11.65 -10.58
CA LEU A 300 -9.97 12.08 -10.35
C LEU A 300 -10.07 13.60 -10.08
N TYR A 301 -9.09 14.18 -9.40
CA TYR A 301 -9.03 15.63 -9.19
C TYR A 301 -8.92 16.39 -10.52
N GLU A 302 -7.95 16.03 -11.36
CA GLU A 302 -7.73 16.69 -12.66
C GLU A 302 -8.90 16.43 -13.62
N LYS A 303 -9.41 15.19 -13.70
CA LYS A 303 -10.55 14.81 -14.54
C LYS A 303 -11.80 15.63 -14.25
N TYR A 304 -12.08 15.90 -12.99
CA TYR A 304 -13.32 16.58 -12.57
C TYR A 304 -13.11 18.03 -12.13
N ARG A 305 -11.95 18.63 -12.38
CA ARG A 305 -11.66 20.02 -12.02
C ARG A 305 -12.64 21.01 -12.64
N HIS A 306 -13.06 20.75 -13.90
CA HIS A 306 -13.97 21.59 -14.66
C HIS A 306 -15.15 20.79 -15.24
N ARG A 307 -15.51 19.65 -14.63
CA ARG A 307 -16.58 18.78 -15.10
C ARG A 307 -17.52 18.38 -13.96
N LEU A 308 -18.74 17.99 -14.33
CA LEU A 308 -19.70 17.43 -13.38
C LEU A 308 -19.17 16.08 -12.84
N ARG A 309 -19.20 15.93 -11.53
CA ARG A 309 -18.81 14.72 -10.84
C ARG A 309 -19.94 13.70 -10.82
N PRO A 310 -19.63 12.39 -10.71
CA PRO A 310 -20.62 11.35 -10.46
C PRO A 310 -21.46 11.66 -9.21
N ARG A 311 -22.70 11.15 -9.19
CA ARG A 311 -23.62 11.34 -8.04
C ARG A 311 -23.03 10.84 -6.73
N SER A 312 -22.35 9.68 -6.74
CA SER A 312 -21.66 9.11 -5.57
C SER A 312 -20.64 10.07 -4.94
N HIS A 313 -19.98 10.92 -5.73
CA HIS A 313 -19.05 11.93 -5.20
C HIS A 313 -19.76 13.04 -4.40
N TRP A 314 -21.04 13.33 -4.73
CA TRP A 314 -21.85 14.34 -4.01
C TRP A 314 -22.58 13.75 -2.80
N THR A 315 -22.95 12.51 -2.87
CA THR A 315 -23.65 11.82 -1.79
C THR A 315 -22.66 11.20 -0.81
N MET A 316 -21.93 10.16 -1.21
CA MET A 316 -21.01 9.44 -0.34
C MET A 316 -19.71 10.20 -0.09
N GLY A 317 -19.17 10.90 -1.10
CA GLY A 317 -17.99 11.76 -0.92
C GLY A 317 -18.22 12.94 0.03
N GLN A 318 -19.48 13.33 0.27
CA GLN A 318 -19.87 14.40 1.21
C GLN A 318 -20.51 13.84 2.50
N LEU A 319 -20.41 12.54 2.76
CA LEU A 319 -21.08 11.88 3.88
C LEU A 319 -20.86 12.60 5.24
N PRO A 320 -19.63 13.04 5.60
CA PRO A 320 -19.43 13.78 6.85
C PRO A 320 -20.19 15.11 6.96
N ARG A 321 -20.59 15.68 5.83
CA ARG A 321 -21.47 16.88 5.82
C ARG A 321 -22.92 16.50 6.09
N TRP A 322 -23.41 15.43 5.47
CA TRP A 322 -24.77 14.96 5.68
C TRP A 322 -24.99 14.51 7.11
N GLU A 323 -24.05 13.77 7.70
CA GLU A 323 -24.09 13.35 9.10
C GLU A 323 -24.22 14.54 10.06
N ARG A 324 -23.42 15.59 9.85
CA ARG A 324 -23.50 16.80 10.67
C ARG A 324 -24.84 17.50 10.55
N MET A 325 -25.38 17.59 9.35
CA MET A 325 -26.69 18.18 9.12
C MET A 325 -27.79 17.37 9.82
N MET A 326 -27.72 16.04 9.76
CA MET A 326 -28.68 15.16 10.43
C MET A 326 -28.61 15.25 11.96
N ASP A 327 -27.42 15.50 12.52
CA ASP A 327 -27.23 15.66 13.96
C ASP A 327 -27.59 17.08 14.47
N ALA A 328 -27.48 18.09 13.61
CA ALA A 328 -27.74 19.50 13.97
C ALA A 328 -29.21 19.77 14.28
N ILE A 329 -30.15 19.03 13.68
CA ILE A 329 -31.59 19.22 13.84
C ILE A 329 -32.16 18.09 14.69
N PRO A 330 -32.71 18.37 15.88
CA PRO A 330 -33.29 17.34 16.76
C PRO A 330 -34.36 16.52 16.04
N GLY A 331 -34.21 15.18 16.06
CA GLY A 331 -35.17 14.25 15.46
C GLY A 331 -34.96 13.98 13.96
N LEU A 332 -34.19 14.81 13.22
CA LEU A 332 -34.00 14.67 11.78
C LEU A 332 -33.39 13.32 11.42
N ALA A 333 -32.36 12.84 12.12
CA ALA A 333 -31.75 11.53 11.89
C ALA A 333 -32.77 10.40 12.04
N ARG A 334 -33.63 10.45 13.07
CA ARG A 334 -34.70 9.45 13.28
C ARG A 334 -35.72 9.46 12.15
N THR A 335 -36.20 10.65 11.76
CA THR A 335 -37.14 10.82 10.64
C THR A 335 -36.52 10.37 9.33
N ALA A 336 -35.28 10.77 9.03
CA ALA A 336 -34.56 10.33 7.84
C ALA A 336 -34.45 8.80 7.77
N ASN A 337 -34.06 8.16 8.86
CA ASN A 337 -33.96 6.68 8.92
C ASN A 337 -35.31 6.02 8.71
N ALA A 338 -36.40 6.54 9.28
CA ALA A 338 -37.76 6.03 9.10
C ALA A 338 -38.21 6.16 7.62
N VAL A 339 -37.97 7.32 7.01
CA VAL A 339 -38.29 7.56 5.59
C VAL A 339 -37.46 6.66 4.67
N LEU A 340 -36.17 6.56 4.93
CA LEU A 340 -35.23 5.72 4.16
C LEU A 340 -35.46 4.21 4.38
N SER A 341 -36.27 3.78 5.35
CA SER A 341 -36.66 2.36 5.53
C SER A 341 -37.87 1.95 4.69
N VAL A 342 -38.58 2.90 4.07
CA VAL A 342 -39.73 2.61 3.19
C VAL A 342 -39.21 2.13 1.83
N PRO A 343 -39.55 0.88 1.40
CA PRO A 343 -38.91 0.26 0.23
C PRO A 343 -38.86 1.10 -1.04
N PRO A 344 -39.94 1.74 -1.55
CA PRO A 344 -39.86 2.56 -2.75
C PRO A 344 -38.91 3.78 -2.59
N ILE A 345 -38.91 4.38 -1.40
CA ILE A 345 -38.04 5.52 -1.10
C ILE A 345 -36.58 5.06 -0.99
N THR A 346 -36.33 3.90 -0.37
CA THR A 346 -35.01 3.30 -0.29
C THR A 346 -34.40 3.05 -1.66
N HIS A 347 -35.20 2.47 -2.58
CA HIS A 347 -34.78 2.24 -3.98
C HIS A 347 -34.43 3.53 -4.68
N LEU A 348 -35.29 4.54 -4.57
CA LEU A 348 -35.04 5.86 -5.14
C LEU A 348 -33.80 6.53 -4.54
N ALA A 349 -33.67 6.48 -3.21
CA ALA A 349 -32.53 7.05 -2.50
C ALA A 349 -31.21 6.40 -2.92
N ARG A 350 -31.15 5.07 -3.05
CA ARG A 350 -29.97 4.35 -3.55
C ARG A 350 -29.65 4.78 -4.99
N TRP A 351 -30.65 4.89 -5.84
CA TRP A 351 -30.45 5.32 -7.21
C TRP A 351 -29.93 6.76 -7.29
N VAL A 352 -30.50 7.69 -6.53
CA VAL A 352 -30.02 9.09 -6.43
C VAL A 352 -28.60 9.14 -5.88
N ALA A 353 -28.30 8.34 -4.85
CA ALA A 353 -27.01 8.30 -4.21
C ALA A 353 -25.93 7.61 -5.06
N GLY A 354 -26.28 6.91 -6.14
CA GLY A 354 -25.33 6.10 -6.91
C GLY A 354 -24.90 4.82 -6.19
N VAL A 355 -25.71 4.35 -5.25
CA VAL A 355 -25.49 3.14 -4.45
C VAL A 355 -26.10 1.92 -5.14
N ASP A 356 -25.45 0.77 -5.05
CA ASP A 356 -25.97 -0.50 -5.54
C ASP A 356 -27.23 -0.89 -4.77
N GLN A 357 -28.23 -1.44 -5.47
CA GLN A 357 -29.54 -1.75 -4.88
C GLN A 357 -29.51 -2.84 -3.80
N ARG A 358 -28.45 -3.63 -3.76
CA ARG A 358 -28.22 -4.70 -2.76
C ARG A 358 -27.55 -4.20 -1.50
N ARG A 359 -26.95 -3.00 -1.52
CA ARG A 359 -26.29 -2.42 -0.34
C ARG A 359 -27.27 -1.66 0.53
N PRO A 360 -27.23 -1.82 1.85
CA PRO A 360 -28.01 -1.01 2.76
C PRO A 360 -27.50 0.43 2.79
N LEU A 361 -28.42 1.38 2.94
CA LEU A 361 -28.05 2.75 3.24
C LEU A 361 -27.53 2.87 4.68
N PRO A 362 -26.57 3.77 4.95
CA PRO A 362 -26.11 4.01 6.31
C PRO A 362 -27.25 4.57 7.17
N ARG A 363 -27.29 4.17 8.45
CA ARG A 363 -28.23 4.72 9.42
C ARG A 363 -27.57 5.85 10.18
N PHE A 364 -28.24 7.00 10.21
CA PHE A 364 -27.79 8.18 10.96
C PHE A 364 -28.18 8.05 12.44
N ARG A 365 -27.29 8.46 13.32
CA ARG A 365 -27.51 8.53 14.76
C ARG A 365 -27.06 9.89 15.31
N ARG A 366 -27.38 10.14 16.57
CA ARG A 366 -26.78 11.26 17.30
C ARG A 366 -25.28 11.02 17.54
N SER A 367 -24.56 12.11 17.74
CA SER A 367 -23.15 12.08 18.06
C SER A 367 -22.89 11.29 19.36
N VAL A 368 -22.14 10.17 19.26
CA VAL A 368 -21.77 9.35 20.44
C VAL A 368 -20.87 10.11 21.41
N ARG A 369 -20.06 11.07 20.90
CA ARG A 369 -19.24 11.94 21.75
C ARG A 369 -20.09 12.73 22.74
N ARG A 370 -21.29 13.17 22.33
CA ARG A 370 -22.23 13.90 23.18
C ARG A 370 -22.96 13.02 24.19
N GLU A 371 -23.00 11.72 23.95
CA GLU A 371 -23.60 10.73 24.86
C GLU A 371 -22.65 10.33 26.00
N MET A 372 -21.34 10.58 25.85
CA MET A 372 -20.36 10.30 26.89
C MET A 372 -20.59 11.18 28.14
N PRO A 373 -20.32 10.68 29.34
CA PRO A 373 -20.40 11.47 30.58
C PRO A 373 -19.51 12.73 30.50
N PRO A 374 -19.94 13.88 31.09
CA PRO A 374 -19.16 15.10 31.07
C PRO A 374 -17.73 14.95 31.59
N ALA A 375 -17.51 14.06 32.56
CA ALA A 375 -16.18 13.78 33.12
C ALA A 375 -15.19 13.15 32.13
N HIS A 376 -15.69 12.52 31.07
CA HIS A 376 -14.88 11.91 30.02
C HIS A 376 -14.89 12.72 28.72
N ARG A 377 -15.26 14.00 28.74
CA ARG A 377 -15.27 14.86 27.57
C ARG A 377 -14.31 16.03 27.71
N THR A 378 -13.62 16.35 26.65
CA THR A 378 -12.71 17.50 26.62
C THR A 378 -12.76 18.19 25.25
N SER A 379 -12.52 19.50 25.20
CA SER A 379 -12.14 20.19 23.98
C SER A 379 -10.60 20.27 23.87
N SER A 380 -10.07 20.48 22.68
CA SER A 380 -8.63 20.67 22.48
C SER A 380 -8.07 21.77 23.38
N ALA A 381 -8.73 22.93 23.40
CA ALA A 381 -8.33 24.06 24.27
C ALA A 381 -8.41 23.73 25.77
N GLN A 382 -9.40 22.94 26.20
CA GLN A 382 -9.52 22.50 27.59
C GLN A 382 -8.43 21.49 27.95
N ALA A 383 -8.19 20.50 27.08
CA ALA A 383 -7.15 19.51 27.27
C ALA A 383 -5.77 20.15 27.44
N VAL A 384 -5.42 21.12 26.59
CA VAL A 384 -4.14 21.87 26.67
C VAL A 384 -4.04 22.71 27.96
N ARG A 385 -5.12 23.42 28.35
CA ARG A 385 -5.11 24.20 29.60
C ARG A 385 -4.95 23.34 30.84
N SER A 386 -5.66 22.23 30.93
CA SER A 386 -5.59 21.33 32.09
C SER A 386 -4.37 20.42 32.08
N GLY A 387 -3.68 20.26 30.93
CA GLY A 387 -2.42 19.51 30.82
C GLY A 387 -1.23 20.07 31.61
N ARG A 388 -1.35 21.33 32.13
CA ARG A 388 -0.38 21.91 33.06
C ARG A 388 -0.54 21.43 34.49
N GLY A 389 -1.61 20.67 34.80
CA GLY A 389 -1.82 19.98 36.08
C GLY A 389 -1.33 18.53 36.01
N VAL A 390 -0.63 18.06 37.02
CA VAL A 390 -0.13 16.66 37.09
C VAL A 390 -1.34 15.72 37.13
N SER A 391 -1.50 14.90 36.06
CA SER A 391 -2.44 13.78 36.08
C SER A 391 -1.99 12.76 37.14
N GLN A 392 -2.92 12.26 37.96
CA GLN A 392 -2.61 11.18 38.91
C GLN A 392 -2.49 9.81 38.20
N ALA A 393 -2.87 9.72 36.92
CA ALA A 393 -2.77 8.50 36.14
C ALA A 393 -1.28 8.20 35.81
N PRO A 394 -0.81 6.95 35.99
CA PRO A 394 0.59 6.55 35.80
C PRO A 394 1.17 6.92 34.43
N HIS A 395 0.37 6.81 33.37
CA HIS A 395 0.76 7.11 32.00
C HIS A 395 0.22 8.44 31.48
N GLY A 396 -0.33 9.28 32.38
CA GLY A 396 -0.82 10.60 32.03
C GLY A 396 -2.14 10.58 31.26
N ARG A 397 -2.41 11.70 30.59
CA ARG A 397 -3.65 11.91 29.84
C ARG A 397 -3.53 11.37 28.42
N VAL A 398 -4.66 10.93 27.87
CA VAL A 398 -4.80 10.55 26.45
C VAL A 398 -6.13 11.06 25.93
N VAL A 399 -6.14 11.59 24.70
CA VAL A 399 -7.36 12.11 24.06
C VAL A 399 -7.82 11.13 22.99
N ILE A 400 -9.07 10.69 23.08
CA ILE A 400 -9.71 9.82 22.07
C ILE A 400 -10.33 10.70 20.99
N TRP A 401 -9.80 10.61 19.78
CA TRP A 401 -10.31 11.29 18.59
C TRP A 401 -11.30 10.40 17.85
N VAL A 402 -12.55 10.85 17.79
CA VAL A 402 -13.64 10.13 17.15
C VAL A 402 -13.89 10.71 15.76
N ASP A 403 -13.74 9.90 14.74
CA ASP A 403 -14.00 10.24 13.35
C ASP A 403 -15.51 10.37 13.06
N SER A 404 -15.85 10.85 11.86
CA SER A 404 -17.24 11.06 11.47
C SER A 404 -18.07 9.79 11.43
N PHE A 405 -17.51 8.67 10.91
CA PHE A 405 -18.22 7.41 10.78
C PHE A 405 -18.56 6.80 12.14
N SER A 406 -17.58 6.76 13.03
CA SER A 406 -17.73 6.24 14.39
C SER A 406 -18.63 7.11 15.25
N ASP A 407 -18.68 8.43 14.98
CA ASP A 407 -19.49 9.37 15.76
C ASP A 407 -20.98 9.32 15.43
N ARG A 408 -21.35 9.22 14.13
CA ARG A 408 -22.74 9.51 13.69
C ARG A 408 -23.39 8.45 12.80
N LEU A 409 -22.69 7.35 12.52
CA LEU A 409 -23.25 6.19 11.82
C LEU A 409 -23.37 4.99 12.76
N GLU A 410 -22.94 3.81 12.35
CA GLU A 410 -22.92 2.64 13.22
C GLU A 410 -21.67 2.66 14.10
N GLY A 411 -21.87 3.03 15.37
CA GLY A 411 -20.80 3.43 16.25
C GLY A 411 -19.86 2.32 16.71
N CYS A 412 -18.69 2.75 17.14
CA CYS A 412 -17.85 2.03 18.08
C CYS A 412 -18.36 2.21 19.51
N ASP A 413 -18.02 1.29 20.38
CA ASP A 413 -18.25 1.45 21.83
C ASP A 413 -17.12 2.31 22.43
N LEU A 414 -17.37 3.63 22.55
CA LEU A 414 -16.43 4.55 23.18
C LEU A 414 -16.21 4.26 24.66
N ALA A 415 -17.22 3.70 25.34
CA ALA A 415 -17.09 3.32 26.74
C ALA A 415 -16.10 2.17 26.91
N ALA A 416 -16.10 1.21 25.97
CA ALA A 416 -15.09 0.14 25.93
C ALA A 416 -13.68 0.70 25.75
N MET A 417 -13.47 1.65 24.83
CA MET A 417 -12.16 2.27 24.63
C MET A 417 -11.69 3.06 25.87
N VAL A 418 -12.60 3.82 26.50
CA VAL A 418 -12.31 4.53 27.76
C VAL A 418 -11.93 3.54 28.86
N ALA A 419 -12.69 2.43 29.02
CA ALA A 419 -12.42 1.43 30.05
C ALA A 419 -11.05 0.77 29.88
N VAL A 420 -10.70 0.38 28.65
CA VAL A 420 -9.39 -0.27 28.36
C VAL A 420 -8.24 0.70 28.61
N LEU A 421 -8.31 1.93 28.14
CA LEU A 421 -7.26 2.95 28.36
C LEU A 421 -7.13 3.31 29.84
N ALA A 422 -8.25 3.43 30.57
CA ALA A 422 -8.23 3.68 32.02
C ALA A 422 -7.60 2.50 32.79
N ASN A 423 -7.95 1.26 32.42
CA ASN A 423 -7.34 0.07 33.01
C ASN A 423 -5.83 -0.03 32.71
N ALA A 424 -5.41 0.47 31.53
CA ALA A 424 -3.99 0.57 31.18
C ALA A 424 -3.24 1.72 31.90
N GLY A 425 -3.92 2.45 32.78
CA GLY A 425 -3.29 3.51 33.59
C GLY A 425 -3.22 4.88 32.92
N TYR A 426 -4.01 5.12 31.89
CA TYR A 426 -4.20 6.46 31.31
C TYR A 426 -5.39 7.19 31.95
N ALA A 427 -5.45 8.50 31.76
CA ALA A 427 -6.65 9.32 31.99
C ALA A 427 -7.30 9.65 30.64
N PRO A 428 -8.21 8.79 30.11
CA PRO A 428 -8.78 8.98 28.78
C PRO A 428 -9.91 10.02 28.78
N GLU A 429 -9.87 10.90 27.79
CA GLU A 429 -10.91 11.90 27.53
C GLU A 429 -11.32 11.89 26.06
N VAL A 430 -12.60 11.95 25.76
CA VAL A 430 -13.14 11.98 24.41
C VAL A 430 -13.16 13.41 23.88
N LEU A 431 -12.54 13.65 22.75
CA LEU A 431 -12.48 14.94 22.09
C LEU A 431 -13.87 15.34 21.56
N THR A 432 -14.36 16.49 22.00
CA THR A 432 -15.66 17.02 21.56
C THR A 432 -15.56 17.86 20.29
N ASP A 433 -14.38 18.40 19.98
CA ASP A 433 -14.15 19.20 18.79
C ASP A 433 -14.17 18.34 17.53
N GLU A 434 -14.63 18.92 16.44
CA GLU A 434 -14.70 18.21 15.15
C GLU A 434 -13.36 18.29 14.40
N ALA A 435 -12.74 17.13 14.17
CA ALA A 435 -11.52 17.00 13.39
C ALA A 435 -11.72 15.91 12.32
N CYS A 436 -12.16 16.29 11.12
CA CYS A 436 -12.40 15.32 10.03
C CYS A 436 -11.13 15.15 9.19
N CYS A 437 -10.69 13.89 9.02
CA CYS A 437 -9.51 13.51 8.22
C CYS A 437 -9.64 13.77 6.71
N GLY A 438 -10.85 14.02 6.20
CA GLY A 438 -11.06 14.31 4.78
C GLY A 438 -11.03 13.11 3.84
N LEU A 439 -10.97 11.87 4.33
CA LEU A 439 -10.77 10.66 3.54
C LEU A 439 -11.79 10.50 2.40
N THR A 440 -13.07 10.79 2.62
CA THR A 440 -14.10 10.67 1.57
C THR A 440 -13.89 11.64 0.41
N TRP A 441 -13.32 12.81 0.68
CA TRP A 441 -12.94 13.78 -0.36
C TRP A 441 -11.65 13.35 -1.06
N ILE A 442 -10.70 12.75 -0.36
CA ILE A 442 -9.46 12.20 -0.93
C ILE A 442 -9.81 11.10 -1.94
N THR A 443 -10.57 10.09 -1.52
CA THR A 443 -10.90 8.92 -2.37
C THR A 443 -11.76 9.27 -3.58
N THR A 444 -12.50 10.38 -3.53
CA THR A 444 -13.29 10.90 -4.66
C THR A 444 -12.60 12.02 -5.45
N GLY A 445 -11.31 12.29 -5.19
CA GLY A 445 -10.52 13.31 -5.89
C GLY A 445 -11.02 14.74 -5.68
N GLN A 446 -11.58 15.07 -4.53
CA GLN A 446 -12.01 16.42 -4.15
C GLN A 446 -10.94 17.10 -3.29
N LEU A 447 -9.68 17.12 -3.81
CA LEU A 447 -8.49 17.41 -3.02
C LEU A 447 -8.47 18.79 -2.36
N ASP A 448 -9.03 19.83 -3.00
CA ASP A 448 -9.09 21.16 -2.38
C ASP A 448 -9.99 21.17 -1.14
N THR A 449 -11.07 20.38 -1.17
CA THR A 449 -11.92 20.23 0.02
C THR A 449 -11.22 19.39 1.08
N ALA A 450 -10.51 18.34 0.69
CA ALA A 450 -9.70 17.54 1.60
C ALA A 450 -8.66 18.40 2.33
N ARG A 451 -7.89 19.22 1.60
CA ARG A 451 -6.91 20.17 2.19
C ARG A 451 -7.55 21.10 3.21
N ARG A 452 -8.71 21.71 2.87
CA ARG A 452 -9.41 22.57 3.83
C ARG A 452 -9.87 21.82 5.09
N ARG A 453 -10.29 20.54 4.95
CA ARG A 453 -10.70 19.72 6.09
C ARG A 453 -9.51 19.33 6.97
N LEU A 454 -8.40 18.95 6.35
CA LEU A 454 -7.16 18.62 7.05
C LEU A 454 -6.62 19.82 7.82
N ARG A 455 -6.57 21.03 7.20
CA ARG A 455 -6.15 22.24 7.91
C ARG A 455 -7.06 22.57 9.09
N ALA A 456 -8.38 22.45 8.92
CA ALA A 456 -9.30 22.64 10.05
C ALA A 456 -9.13 21.57 11.15
N ALA A 457 -8.74 20.35 10.80
CA ALA A 457 -8.41 19.33 11.78
C ALA A 457 -7.05 19.58 12.47
N LEU A 458 -6.07 20.18 11.76
CA LEU A 458 -4.81 20.66 12.36
C LEU A 458 -5.04 21.77 13.41
N ASP A 459 -6.05 22.63 13.22
CA ASP A 459 -6.41 23.64 14.22
C ASP A 459 -6.91 23.02 15.53
N VAL A 460 -7.40 21.79 15.49
CA VAL A 460 -7.88 21.03 16.65
C VAL A 460 -6.79 20.10 17.22
N LEU A 461 -6.11 19.33 16.38
CA LEU A 461 -5.15 18.29 16.81
C LEU A 461 -3.74 18.85 17.03
N GLY A 462 -3.37 19.93 16.33
CA GLY A 462 -2.05 20.56 16.43
C GLY A 462 -1.72 21.00 17.86
N PRO A 463 -2.59 21.75 18.55
CA PRO A 463 -2.35 22.14 19.94
C PRO A 463 -2.16 20.98 20.92
N LEU A 464 -2.81 19.82 20.67
CA LEU A 464 -2.62 18.61 21.47
C LEU A 464 -1.21 18.01 21.23
N ALA A 465 -0.81 17.96 19.96
CA ALA A 465 0.51 17.47 19.58
C ALA A 465 1.64 18.36 20.13
N GLU A 466 1.49 19.69 20.05
CA GLU A 466 2.43 20.66 20.62
C GLU A 466 2.53 20.57 22.16
N ALA A 467 1.43 20.20 22.81
CA ALA A 467 1.39 19.99 24.25
C ALA A 467 1.88 18.59 24.68
N GLY A 468 2.23 17.70 23.74
CA GLY A 468 2.64 16.33 24.00
C GLY A 468 1.52 15.44 24.56
N ILE A 469 0.25 15.77 24.31
CA ILE A 469 -0.91 14.98 24.74
C ILE A 469 -1.22 13.98 23.63
N PRO A 470 -1.00 12.64 23.83
CA PRO A 470 -1.22 11.66 22.81
C PRO A 470 -2.70 11.57 22.40
N VAL A 471 -2.93 11.33 21.13
CA VAL A 471 -4.26 11.20 20.54
C VAL A 471 -4.45 9.77 20.02
N VAL A 472 -5.54 9.11 20.42
CA VAL A 472 -5.90 7.78 19.90
C VAL A 472 -7.04 7.94 18.90
N GLY A 473 -6.80 7.47 17.66
CA GLY A 473 -7.83 7.42 16.63
C GLY A 473 -8.70 6.18 16.77
N VAL A 474 -10.01 6.34 16.56
CA VAL A 474 -10.97 5.23 16.64
C VAL A 474 -11.03 4.42 15.35
N GLU A 475 -11.13 5.08 14.20
CA GLU A 475 -11.24 4.44 12.88
C GLU A 475 -9.85 4.37 12.23
N PRO A 476 -9.33 3.16 11.95
CA PRO A 476 -7.98 3.00 11.38
C PRO A 476 -7.79 3.73 10.05
N SER A 477 -8.83 3.79 9.21
CA SER A 477 -8.74 4.48 7.92
C SER A 477 -8.54 5.98 8.06
N CYS A 478 -9.15 6.58 9.08
CA CYS A 478 -8.99 8.00 9.40
C CYS A 478 -7.64 8.28 10.08
N THR A 479 -7.20 7.39 10.98
CA THR A 479 -5.88 7.45 11.63
C THR A 479 -4.76 7.39 10.59
N ALA A 480 -4.86 6.48 9.63
CA ALA A 480 -3.88 6.31 8.56
C ALA A 480 -3.73 7.54 7.65
N VAL A 481 -4.75 8.40 7.54
CA VAL A 481 -4.64 9.64 6.76
C VAL A 481 -3.52 10.55 7.30
N TRP A 482 -3.33 10.62 8.62
CA TRP A 482 -2.28 11.44 9.23
C TRP A 482 -0.88 10.93 8.92
N HIS A 483 -0.73 9.62 8.80
CA HIS A 483 0.55 8.96 8.49
C HIS A 483 0.84 8.83 6.98
N SER A 484 -0.06 9.32 6.11
CA SER A 484 0.08 9.19 4.66
C SER A 484 -0.45 10.41 3.90
N ASP A 485 -1.76 10.46 3.60
CA ASP A 485 -2.35 11.48 2.71
C ASP A 485 -2.21 12.91 3.24
N ALA A 486 -2.21 13.12 4.56
CA ALA A 486 -2.04 14.45 5.15
C ALA A 486 -0.65 15.02 4.86
N LEU A 487 0.39 14.18 4.94
CA LEU A 487 1.77 14.57 4.63
C LEU A 487 1.90 15.05 3.18
N ASP A 488 1.17 14.41 2.25
CA ASP A 488 1.16 14.81 0.84
C ASP A 488 0.31 16.07 0.56
N LEU A 489 -0.81 16.23 1.26
CA LEU A 489 -1.80 17.25 0.93
C LEU A 489 -1.60 18.58 1.68
N VAL A 490 -1.08 18.54 2.89
CA VAL A 490 -0.86 19.68 3.78
C VAL A 490 0.48 19.61 4.53
N GLY A 491 1.46 18.89 3.96
CA GLY A 491 2.82 18.80 4.53
C GLY A 491 3.58 20.12 4.57
N ASP A 492 3.08 21.15 3.87
CA ASP A 492 3.54 22.55 3.96
C ASP A 492 3.23 23.20 5.33
N ASP A 493 2.27 22.67 6.08
CA ASP A 493 1.97 23.11 7.45
C ASP A 493 2.84 22.33 8.45
N PRO A 494 3.72 23.00 9.23
CA PRO A 494 4.66 22.32 10.15
C PRO A 494 3.97 21.49 11.24
N ARG A 495 2.70 21.75 11.53
CA ARG A 495 1.91 20.96 12.49
C ARG A 495 1.57 19.57 11.97
N THR A 496 1.62 19.34 10.65
CA THR A 496 1.22 18.05 10.03
C THR A 496 2.08 16.90 10.53
N GLU A 497 3.40 17.08 10.54
CA GLU A 497 4.31 16.04 11.06
C GLU A 497 4.17 15.84 12.57
N ALA A 498 3.94 16.93 13.33
CA ALA A 498 3.73 16.84 14.77
C ALA A 498 2.45 16.02 15.08
N VAL A 499 1.36 16.28 14.36
CA VAL A 499 0.11 15.51 14.49
C VAL A 499 0.31 14.06 14.04
N ALA A 500 1.01 13.82 12.93
CA ALA A 500 1.31 12.46 12.45
C ALA A 500 2.06 11.62 13.50
N ARG A 501 3.03 12.22 14.21
CA ARG A 501 3.77 11.54 15.29
C ARG A 501 2.95 11.37 16.58
N ASN A 502 1.86 12.12 16.75
CA ASN A 502 1.09 12.16 18.00
C ASN A 502 -0.24 11.40 17.92
N VAL A 503 -0.66 10.98 16.73
CA VAL A 503 -1.88 10.19 16.52
C VAL A 503 -1.52 8.71 16.45
N HIS A 504 -2.10 7.91 17.34
CA HIS A 504 -1.76 6.51 17.57
C HIS A 504 -2.99 5.60 17.43
N THR A 505 -2.74 4.30 17.26
CA THR A 505 -3.75 3.25 17.44
C THR A 505 -3.91 2.92 18.93
N LEU A 506 -5.01 2.23 19.27
CA LEU A 506 -5.21 1.73 20.64
C LEU A 506 -4.08 0.76 21.04
N ALA A 507 -3.72 -0.18 20.16
CA ALA A 507 -2.70 -1.18 20.45
C ALA A 507 -1.32 -0.55 20.71
N GLU A 508 -0.92 0.47 19.94
CA GLU A 508 0.33 1.22 20.18
C GLU A 508 0.36 1.84 21.58
N MET A 509 -0.75 2.45 22.02
CA MET A 509 -0.83 3.04 23.35
C MET A 509 -0.75 1.98 24.46
N LEU A 510 -1.41 0.84 24.29
CA LEU A 510 -1.36 -0.26 25.25
C LEU A 510 0.05 -0.88 25.35
N GLN A 511 0.76 -1.00 24.23
CA GLN A 511 2.16 -1.42 24.21
C GLN A 511 3.07 -0.40 24.90
N ALA A 512 2.89 0.91 24.63
CA ALA A 512 3.66 1.97 25.27
C ALA A 512 3.50 1.95 26.79
N ALA A 513 2.29 1.62 27.29
CA ALA A 513 2.00 1.42 28.70
C ALA A 513 2.55 0.11 29.27
N ARG A 514 3.10 -0.80 28.45
CA ARG A 514 3.44 -2.18 28.82
C ARG A 514 2.29 -2.90 29.53
N TRP A 515 1.08 -2.64 29.04
CA TRP A 515 -0.13 -3.17 29.66
C TRP A 515 -0.25 -4.67 29.44
N THR A 516 -0.67 -5.39 30.50
CA THR A 516 -0.97 -6.82 30.42
C THR A 516 -2.42 -7.01 30.00
N PRO A 517 -2.71 -7.57 28.82
CA PRO A 517 -4.08 -7.76 28.37
C PRO A 517 -4.81 -8.83 29.19
N PRO A 518 -6.15 -8.77 29.26
CA PRO A 518 -6.95 -9.83 29.87
C PRO A 518 -6.79 -11.13 29.07
N SER A 519 -7.04 -12.26 29.74
CA SER A 519 -6.87 -13.57 29.10
C SER A 519 -7.94 -13.82 28.03
N LEU A 520 -7.48 -14.20 26.85
CA LEU A 520 -8.26 -14.72 25.73
C LEU A 520 -7.94 -16.19 25.45
N ALA A 521 -7.38 -16.91 26.44
CA ALA A 521 -7.03 -18.31 26.28
C ALA A 521 -8.28 -19.16 25.97
N GLY A 522 -8.16 -20.03 24.96
CA GLY A 522 -9.26 -20.87 24.47
C GLY A 522 -10.17 -20.19 23.43
N HIS A 523 -9.93 -18.93 23.08
CA HIS A 523 -10.65 -18.25 22.01
C HIS A 523 -9.87 -18.25 20.70
N VAL A 524 -10.55 -18.63 19.61
CA VAL A 524 -10.07 -18.41 18.23
C VAL A 524 -10.49 -17.02 17.81
N VAL A 525 -9.53 -16.18 17.42
CA VAL A 525 -9.77 -14.81 16.96
C VAL A 525 -9.38 -14.70 15.50
N VAL A 526 -10.37 -14.47 14.63
CA VAL A 526 -10.17 -14.14 13.21
C VAL A 526 -10.08 -12.62 13.08
N ALA A 527 -8.90 -12.10 12.89
CA ALA A 527 -8.68 -10.67 12.75
C ALA A 527 -8.62 -10.27 11.28
N GLN A 528 -9.52 -9.37 10.87
CA GLN A 528 -9.48 -8.67 9.57
C GLN A 528 -8.93 -7.25 9.78
N PRO A 529 -7.63 -7.02 9.64
CA PRO A 529 -7.09 -5.68 9.68
C PRO A 529 -7.73 -4.82 8.58
N HIS A 530 -8.10 -3.58 8.90
CA HIS A 530 -8.49 -2.65 7.85
C HIS A 530 -7.30 -2.46 6.90
N CYS A 531 -7.54 -2.42 5.59
CA CYS A 531 -6.45 -2.33 4.61
C CYS A 531 -5.51 -1.13 4.85
N HIS A 532 -6.02 0.03 5.23
CA HIS A 532 -5.17 1.17 5.62
C HIS A 532 -4.45 0.95 6.96
N HIS A 533 -5.05 0.19 7.91
CA HIS A 533 -4.37 -0.23 9.13
C HIS A 533 -3.16 -1.10 8.78
N ALA A 534 -3.38 -2.17 8.04
CA ALA A 534 -2.30 -3.07 7.64
C ALA A 534 -1.24 -2.38 6.78
N SER A 535 -1.63 -1.49 5.86
CA SER A 535 -0.73 -0.91 4.87
C SER A 535 0.03 0.34 5.33
N VAL A 536 -0.52 1.11 6.27
CA VAL A 536 0.03 2.42 6.68
C VAL A 536 0.49 2.39 8.13
N LEU A 537 -0.37 1.90 9.06
CA LEU A 537 -0.09 1.92 10.49
C LEU A 537 0.68 0.67 10.94
N GLY A 538 0.42 -0.48 10.31
CA GLY A 538 0.94 -1.78 10.72
C GLY A 538 0.07 -2.46 11.78
N PHE A 539 -0.22 -3.75 11.60
CA PHE A 539 -1.03 -4.57 12.51
C PHE A 539 -0.19 -5.39 13.51
N GLY A 540 1.12 -5.13 13.56
CA GLY A 540 2.05 -5.81 14.49
C GLY A 540 1.65 -5.66 15.95
N PRO A 541 1.48 -4.42 16.46
CA PRO A 541 1.08 -4.15 17.84
C PRO A 541 -0.19 -4.87 18.27
N ASP A 542 -1.23 -4.88 17.44
CA ASP A 542 -2.49 -5.57 17.71
C ASP A 542 -2.29 -7.08 17.77
N ALA A 543 -1.55 -7.65 16.82
CA ALA A 543 -1.29 -9.09 16.76
C ALA A 543 -0.45 -9.57 17.94
N GLU A 544 0.53 -8.80 18.37
CA GLU A 544 1.35 -9.11 19.56
C GLU A 544 0.52 -9.08 20.83
N LEU A 545 -0.33 -8.06 20.98
CA LEU A 545 -1.23 -7.90 22.12
C LEU A 545 -2.22 -9.08 22.22
N LEU A 546 -2.83 -9.49 21.13
CA LEU A 546 -3.78 -10.60 21.09
C LEU A 546 -3.10 -11.95 21.38
N ARG A 547 -1.88 -12.16 20.88
CA ARG A 547 -1.08 -13.36 21.23
C ARG A 547 -0.66 -13.36 22.69
N ALA A 548 -0.25 -12.20 23.24
CA ALA A 548 0.07 -12.07 24.66
C ALA A 548 -1.14 -12.34 25.56
N ALA A 549 -2.36 -12.03 25.10
CA ALA A 549 -3.62 -12.41 25.74
C ALA A 549 -3.92 -13.92 25.68
N GLY A 550 -3.17 -14.71 24.93
CA GLY A 550 -3.37 -16.15 24.78
C GLY A 550 -4.40 -16.56 23.71
N ALA A 551 -4.81 -15.65 22.81
CA ALA A 551 -5.72 -15.98 21.74
C ALA A 551 -5.07 -16.86 20.65
N GLU A 552 -5.82 -17.83 20.10
CA GLU A 552 -5.48 -18.46 18.82
C GLU A 552 -5.79 -17.47 17.71
N LEU A 553 -4.77 -16.71 17.30
CA LEU A 553 -4.94 -15.60 16.36
C LEU A 553 -4.74 -16.04 14.90
N ARG A 554 -5.75 -15.82 14.08
CA ARG A 554 -5.72 -15.96 12.61
C ARG A 554 -5.86 -14.57 11.99
N VAL A 555 -4.77 -14.04 11.43
CA VAL A 555 -4.78 -12.74 10.75
C VAL A 555 -5.11 -12.96 9.28
N VAL A 556 -6.21 -12.36 8.82
CA VAL A 556 -6.64 -12.42 7.42
C VAL A 556 -5.84 -11.39 6.63
N GLY A 557 -5.21 -11.81 5.53
CA GLY A 557 -4.57 -10.91 4.57
C GLY A 557 -5.57 -10.20 3.65
N GLY A 558 -5.08 -9.47 2.66
CA GLY A 558 -5.91 -8.87 1.64
C GLY A 558 -6.83 -7.74 2.12
N CYS A 559 -7.99 -7.65 1.51
CA CYS A 559 -8.99 -6.62 1.78
C CYS A 559 -10.38 -7.25 1.98
N CYS A 560 -11.22 -6.67 2.82
CA CYS A 560 -12.60 -7.13 3.00
C CYS A 560 -13.51 -6.89 1.78
N GLY A 561 -13.08 -6.09 0.81
CA GLY A 561 -13.84 -5.79 -0.40
C GLY A 561 -14.81 -4.61 -0.30
N TYR A 562 -15.13 -4.10 0.89
CA TYR A 562 -16.04 -2.96 1.05
C TYR A 562 -15.38 -1.62 0.68
N ALA A 563 -14.19 -1.37 1.22
CA ALA A 563 -13.32 -0.24 0.89
C ALA A 563 -14.03 1.13 0.80
N GLY A 564 -14.67 1.55 1.88
CA GLY A 564 -15.38 2.83 1.97
C GLY A 564 -16.54 2.93 0.99
N ASN A 565 -16.47 3.89 0.06
CA ASN A 565 -17.51 4.09 -0.95
C ASN A 565 -17.46 3.06 -2.09
N PHE A 566 -16.30 2.45 -2.37
CA PHE A 566 -16.10 1.57 -3.51
C PHE A 566 -17.11 0.42 -3.56
N GLY A 567 -17.20 -0.39 -2.51
CA GLY A 567 -18.05 -1.60 -2.48
C GLY A 567 -19.54 -1.31 -2.38
N VAL A 568 -19.95 -0.04 -2.18
CA VAL A 568 -21.35 0.38 -2.16
C VAL A 568 -21.78 1.07 -3.45
N GLU A 569 -20.85 1.51 -4.29
CA GLU A 569 -21.17 2.15 -5.57
C GLU A 569 -21.82 1.17 -6.54
N LYS A 570 -22.76 1.69 -7.34
CA LYS A 570 -23.43 0.93 -8.37
C LYS A 570 -22.41 0.34 -9.37
N GLY A 571 -22.47 -0.97 -9.57
CA GLY A 571 -21.58 -1.72 -10.48
C GLY A 571 -20.40 -2.40 -9.79
N HIS A 572 -20.12 -2.10 -8.53
CA HIS A 572 -18.98 -2.68 -7.80
C HIS A 572 -19.35 -3.81 -6.83
N TYR A 573 -20.65 -4.11 -6.66
CA TYR A 573 -21.11 -5.08 -5.66
C TYR A 573 -20.52 -6.48 -5.87
N GLU A 574 -20.65 -7.05 -7.09
CA GLU A 574 -20.11 -8.38 -7.39
C GLU A 574 -18.60 -8.45 -7.16
N PHE A 575 -17.91 -7.40 -7.57
CA PHE A 575 -16.48 -7.31 -7.40
C PHE A 575 -16.07 -7.21 -5.91
N SER A 576 -16.79 -6.41 -5.14
CA SER A 576 -16.64 -6.32 -3.69
C SER A 576 -16.83 -7.67 -2.99
N VAL A 577 -17.84 -8.45 -3.44
CA VAL A 577 -18.09 -9.80 -2.94
C VAL A 577 -16.99 -10.78 -3.36
N ALA A 578 -16.50 -10.69 -4.60
CA ALA A 578 -15.41 -11.53 -5.08
C ALA A 578 -14.13 -11.34 -4.24
N VAL A 579 -13.80 -10.07 -3.92
CA VAL A 579 -12.67 -9.78 -3.02
C VAL A 579 -12.86 -10.38 -1.63
N ALA A 580 -14.08 -10.28 -1.05
CA ALA A 580 -14.35 -10.86 0.27
C ALA A 580 -14.27 -12.40 0.28
N LYS A 581 -14.60 -13.04 -0.84
CA LYS A 581 -14.53 -14.50 -1.02
C LYS A 581 -13.10 -15.03 -1.15
N HIS A 582 -12.14 -14.17 -1.43
CA HIS A 582 -10.75 -14.59 -1.58
C HIS A 582 -10.14 -14.99 -0.22
N ASP A 583 -10.28 -14.16 0.80
CA ASP A 583 -9.64 -14.38 2.10
C ASP A 583 -10.63 -14.34 3.28
N LEU A 584 -11.45 -13.26 3.38
CA LEU A 584 -12.26 -12.98 4.58
C LEU A 584 -13.31 -14.06 4.85
N LEU A 585 -14.13 -14.39 3.86
CA LEU A 585 -15.24 -15.32 4.07
C LEU A 585 -14.75 -16.76 4.34
N PRO A 586 -13.74 -17.29 3.61
CA PRO A 586 -13.17 -18.59 3.94
C PRO A 586 -12.58 -18.65 5.35
N ALA A 587 -11.84 -17.62 5.77
CA ALA A 587 -11.24 -17.57 7.10
C ALA A 587 -12.29 -17.59 8.23
N ILE A 588 -13.44 -16.90 8.03
CA ILE A 588 -14.56 -16.93 8.97
C ILE A 588 -15.24 -18.31 9.01
N GLU A 589 -15.44 -18.93 7.85
CA GLU A 589 -16.07 -20.25 7.72
C GLU A 589 -15.21 -21.34 8.36
N GLU A 590 -13.92 -21.37 8.07
CA GLU A 590 -12.95 -22.33 8.62
C GLU A 590 -12.78 -22.22 10.14
N ALA A 591 -12.90 -21.00 10.69
CA ALA A 591 -12.78 -20.79 12.13
C ALA A 591 -14.02 -21.23 12.91
N GLY A 592 -15.14 -21.44 12.24
CA GLY A 592 -16.38 -21.93 12.83
C GLY A 592 -17.22 -20.86 13.57
N PRO A 593 -18.40 -21.26 14.08
CA PRO A 593 -19.39 -20.34 14.64
C PRO A 593 -18.96 -19.66 15.95
N GLU A 594 -18.14 -20.32 16.75
CA GLU A 594 -17.69 -19.82 18.06
C GLU A 594 -16.50 -18.85 17.97
N ALA A 595 -15.85 -18.75 16.81
CA ALA A 595 -14.73 -17.85 16.62
C ALA A 595 -15.13 -16.38 16.77
N ILE A 596 -14.30 -15.59 17.42
CA ILE A 596 -14.47 -14.14 17.55
C ILE A 596 -13.95 -13.50 16.27
N ILE A 597 -14.77 -12.67 15.63
CA ILE A 597 -14.33 -11.89 14.47
C ILE A 597 -13.93 -10.50 14.96
N LEU A 598 -12.69 -10.13 14.69
CA LEU A 598 -12.11 -8.83 15.07
C LEU A 598 -11.95 -7.94 13.82
N ALA A 599 -12.53 -6.75 13.85
CA ALA A 599 -12.35 -5.75 12.81
C ALA A 599 -12.58 -4.32 13.33
N ASP A 600 -11.55 -3.50 13.42
CA ASP A 600 -11.69 -2.11 13.86
C ASP A 600 -12.31 -1.21 12.79
N GLY A 601 -12.06 -1.51 11.50
CA GLY A 601 -12.55 -0.69 10.41
C GLY A 601 -14.06 -0.81 10.20
N PHE A 602 -14.76 0.31 10.09
CA PHE A 602 -16.19 0.41 9.77
C PHE A 602 -16.55 -0.43 8.54
N SER A 603 -15.79 -0.29 7.46
CA SER A 603 -16.00 -1.03 6.21
C SER A 603 -15.92 -2.56 6.40
N CYS A 604 -14.96 -3.03 7.21
CA CYS A 604 -14.76 -4.46 7.47
C CYS A 604 -15.91 -5.03 8.31
N ARG A 605 -16.35 -4.31 9.35
CA ARG A 605 -17.52 -4.72 10.16
C ARG A 605 -18.78 -4.82 9.32
N ARG A 606 -19.02 -3.83 8.44
CA ARG A 606 -20.16 -3.84 7.52
C ARG A 606 -20.11 -5.04 6.57
N GLN A 607 -18.99 -5.30 5.94
CA GLN A 607 -18.83 -6.42 5.00
C GLN A 607 -19.08 -7.76 5.69
N THR A 608 -18.49 -7.95 6.87
CA THR A 608 -18.68 -9.15 7.70
C THR A 608 -20.16 -9.36 8.06
N SER A 609 -20.84 -8.30 8.52
CA SER A 609 -22.26 -8.36 8.87
C SER A 609 -23.14 -8.66 7.65
N GLU A 610 -22.86 -8.03 6.50
CA GLU A 610 -23.69 -8.17 5.29
C GLU A 610 -23.49 -9.52 4.60
N LEU A 611 -22.27 -10.06 4.56
CA LEU A 611 -21.97 -11.27 3.79
C LEU A 611 -21.89 -12.54 4.64
N ALA A 612 -21.39 -12.46 5.86
CA ALA A 612 -21.29 -13.61 6.76
C ALA A 612 -22.40 -13.68 7.82
N GLY A 613 -23.25 -12.64 7.92
CA GLY A 613 -24.28 -12.57 8.97
C GLY A 613 -23.71 -12.52 10.40
N ARG A 614 -22.41 -12.22 10.57
CA ARG A 614 -21.68 -12.25 11.82
C ARG A 614 -21.35 -10.83 12.29
N ARG A 615 -21.47 -10.60 13.61
CA ARG A 615 -20.95 -9.35 14.21
C ARG A 615 -19.44 -9.46 14.37
N ALA A 616 -18.71 -8.45 13.90
CA ALA A 616 -17.30 -8.27 14.24
C ALA A 616 -17.17 -7.26 15.39
N LEU A 617 -16.28 -7.55 16.32
CA LEU A 617 -15.92 -6.66 17.44
C LEU A 617 -14.73 -5.76 17.05
N THR A 618 -14.64 -4.59 17.68
CA THR A 618 -13.40 -3.82 17.71
C THR A 618 -12.42 -4.39 18.74
N LEU A 619 -11.14 -4.05 18.64
CA LEU A 619 -10.15 -4.42 19.65
C LEU A 619 -10.56 -3.93 21.05
N ALA A 620 -11.06 -2.69 21.13
CA ALA A 620 -11.56 -2.12 22.38
C ALA A 620 -12.72 -2.91 22.97
N GLU A 621 -13.72 -3.29 22.16
CA GLU A 621 -14.88 -4.09 22.61
C GLU A 621 -14.42 -5.48 23.10
N LEU A 622 -13.53 -6.14 22.35
CA LEU A 622 -13.00 -7.45 22.72
C LEU A 622 -12.27 -7.41 24.06
N LEU A 623 -11.32 -6.49 24.21
CA LEU A 623 -10.55 -6.37 25.44
C LEU A 623 -11.41 -5.95 26.63
N ALA A 624 -12.31 -4.98 26.43
CA ALA A 624 -13.18 -4.50 27.51
C ALA A 624 -14.12 -5.59 28.05
N SER A 625 -14.63 -6.48 27.18
CA SER A 625 -15.51 -7.59 27.59
C SER A 625 -14.81 -8.66 28.43
N HIS A 626 -13.49 -8.65 28.50
CA HIS A 626 -12.67 -9.60 29.28
C HIS A 626 -11.91 -8.92 30.42
N LEU A 627 -12.11 -7.60 30.66
CA LEU A 627 -11.52 -6.95 31.83
C LEU A 627 -12.09 -7.54 33.13
N PRO A 628 -11.29 -7.66 34.19
CA PRO A 628 -11.79 -8.01 35.52
C PRO A 628 -12.88 -7.00 35.97
N GLN A 629 -13.97 -7.54 36.50
CA GLN A 629 -15.06 -6.72 37.04
C GLN A 629 -14.63 -5.99 38.33
#